data_0345f0f62fbe1503ee427cb1e37aed5e
#
_entry.id   0345f0f62fbe1503ee427cb1e37aed5e
#
_cell.length_a   1.000
_cell.length_b   1.000
_cell.length_c   1.000
_cell.angle_alpha   90.00
_cell.angle_beta   90.00
_cell.angle_gamma   90.00
#
_symmetry.space_group_name_H-M   'P 1'
#
loop_
_entity.id
_entity.type
_entity.pdbx_description
1 polymer ?
#
loop_
_entity_poly.entity_id
_entity_poly.type
_entity_poly.pdbx_seq_one_letter_code
_entity_poly.pdbx_strand_id
1 'polypeptide(L)'
;MDNLSLQHICYLVLLFFVFSVLGWCMEVLLKYIQYHRFINRGFLIGPYCPIYGSGIVFITVMVSILSGMESSVGTTFSISFIGCGILEYAVSYYLEKRFHARWWDYSTKPMNLHGRIWIGNLILFGIGGTLVIEAVSYTHLRA
;
A
#
# COMPACT_ATOMS: atom_id res chain seq x y z
N MET A 1 2.76 27.05 -12.11
CA MET A 1 2.61 25.57 -12.00
C MET A 1 1.99 25.12 -13.30
N ASP A 2 2.71 24.32 -14.07
CA ASP A 2 2.27 23.90 -15.40
C ASP A 2 1.08 22.95 -15.28
N ASN A 3 0.15 23.00 -16.26
CA ASN A 3 -1.02 22.12 -16.28
C ASN A 3 -0.67 20.63 -16.13
N LEU A 4 0.47 20.21 -16.65
CA LEU A 4 0.98 18.86 -16.53
C LEU A 4 1.33 18.48 -15.08
N SER A 5 1.95 19.38 -14.34
CA SER A 5 2.29 19.17 -12.91
C SER A 5 1.03 19.06 -12.06
N LEU A 6 0.02 19.87 -12.33
CA LEU A 6 -1.25 19.83 -11.61
C LEU A 6 -1.99 18.51 -11.87
N GLN A 7 -2.02 18.06 -13.12
CA GLN A 7 -2.64 16.77 -13.48
C GLN A 7 -1.97 15.59 -12.78
N HIS A 8 -0.64 15.56 -12.70
CA HIS A 8 0.09 14.51 -11.96
C HIS A 8 -0.23 14.53 -10.47
N ILE A 9 -0.29 15.70 -9.85
CA ILE A 9 -0.64 15.83 -8.42
C ILE A 9 -2.08 15.33 -8.19
N CYS A 10 -3.03 15.77 -9.01
CA CYS A 10 -4.42 15.31 -8.91
C CYS A 10 -4.54 13.78 -9.07
N TYR A 11 -3.79 13.21 -9.99
CA TYR A 11 -3.75 11.77 -10.21
C TYR A 11 -3.22 11.00 -8.97
N LEU A 12 -2.10 11.45 -8.38
CA LEU A 12 -1.57 10.83 -7.16
C LEU A 12 -2.51 10.97 -5.96
N VAL A 13 -3.16 12.11 -5.83
CA VAL A 13 -4.18 12.33 -4.79
C VAL A 13 -5.38 11.39 -4.99
N LEU A 14 -5.84 11.24 -6.22
CA LEU A 14 -6.93 10.31 -6.54
C LEU A 14 -6.54 8.86 -6.23
N LEU A 15 -5.35 8.43 -6.64
CA LEU A 15 -4.82 7.10 -6.29
C LEU A 15 -4.79 6.88 -4.77
N PHE A 16 -4.29 7.87 -4.03
CA PHE A 16 -4.24 7.79 -2.57
C PHE A 16 -5.63 7.51 -1.97
N PHE A 17 -6.63 8.30 -2.32
CA PHE A 17 -7.97 8.14 -1.75
C PHE A 17 -8.66 6.85 -2.21
N VAL A 18 -8.60 6.51 -3.50
CA VAL A 18 -9.21 5.30 -4.04
C VAL A 18 -8.63 4.06 -3.37
N PHE A 19 -7.31 3.94 -3.29
CA PHE A 19 -6.67 2.78 -2.67
C PHE A 19 -6.77 2.77 -1.14
N SER A 20 -6.90 3.91 -0.50
CA SER A 20 -7.21 3.96 0.93
C SER A 20 -8.59 3.38 1.25
N VAL A 21 -9.59 3.67 0.42
CA VAL A 21 -10.94 3.12 0.55
C VAL A 21 -10.96 1.63 0.19
N LEU A 22 -10.35 1.25 -0.93
CA LEU A 22 -10.26 -0.17 -1.35
C LEU A 22 -9.52 -1.02 -0.30
N GLY A 23 -8.44 -0.50 0.27
CA GLY A 23 -7.71 -1.15 1.35
C GLY A 23 -8.58 -1.34 2.60
N TRP A 24 -9.37 -0.34 2.96
CA TRP A 24 -10.33 -0.45 4.06
C TRP A 24 -11.40 -1.52 3.77
N CYS A 25 -11.97 -1.52 2.58
CA CYS A 25 -12.95 -2.54 2.17
C CYS A 25 -12.36 -3.95 2.26
N MET A 26 -11.13 -4.13 1.79
CA MET A 26 -10.42 -5.41 1.86
C MET A 26 -10.20 -5.86 3.31
N GLU A 27 -9.72 -4.97 4.17
CA GLU A 27 -9.48 -5.28 5.59
C GLU A 27 -10.79 -5.66 6.31
N VAL A 28 -11.86 -4.92 6.08
CA VAL A 28 -13.18 -5.20 6.66
C VAL A 28 -13.71 -6.55 6.17
N LEU A 29 -13.58 -6.83 4.86
CA LEU A 29 -14.00 -8.10 4.27
C LEU A 29 -13.21 -9.29 4.85
N LEU A 30 -11.90 -9.17 4.95
CA LEU A 30 -11.06 -10.22 5.55
C LEU A 30 -11.44 -10.49 7.01
N LYS A 31 -11.71 -9.45 7.79
CA LYS A 31 -12.15 -9.60 9.17
C LYS A 31 -13.57 -10.12 9.28
N TYR A 32 -14.45 -9.76 8.37
CA TYR A 32 -15.79 -10.33 8.32
C TYR A 32 -15.75 -11.84 8.04
N ILE A 33 -14.93 -12.28 7.10
CA ILE A 33 -14.73 -13.70 6.80
C ILE A 33 -14.14 -14.43 8.02
N GLN A 34 -13.16 -13.82 8.70
CA GLN A 34 -12.46 -14.44 9.83
C GLN A 34 -13.32 -14.54 11.10
N TYR A 35 -14.11 -13.51 11.41
CA TYR A 35 -14.81 -13.38 12.69
C TYR A 35 -16.34 -13.37 12.56
N HIS A 36 -16.89 -13.42 11.34
CA HIS A 36 -18.33 -13.34 11.04
C HIS A 36 -19.02 -12.12 11.65
N ARG A 37 -18.29 -11.03 11.82
CA ARG A 37 -18.83 -9.75 12.32
C ARG A 37 -18.11 -8.58 11.68
N PHE A 38 -18.82 -7.46 11.55
CA PHE A 38 -18.24 -6.22 11.05
C PHE A 38 -17.25 -5.65 12.07
N ILE A 39 -15.99 -5.47 11.65
CA ILE A 39 -14.94 -4.83 12.44
C ILE A 39 -14.35 -3.70 11.60
N ASN A 40 -14.53 -2.45 12.06
CA ASN A 40 -13.87 -1.32 11.42
C ASN A 40 -12.37 -1.37 11.71
N ARG A 41 -11.56 -1.43 10.66
CA ARG A 41 -10.09 -1.51 10.74
C ARG A 41 -9.39 -0.21 10.38
N GLY A 42 -10.16 0.84 10.08
CA GLY A 42 -9.57 2.15 9.81
C GLY A 42 -8.86 2.71 11.04
N PHE A 43 -7.67 3.27 10.85
CA PHE A 43 -6.98 4.04 11.89
C PHE A 43 -7.73 5.35 12.20
N LEU A 44 -8.33 5.92 11.18
CA LEU A 44 -9.10 7.16 11.27
C LEU A 44 -10.60 6.87 11.34
N ILE A 45 -11.36 7.87 11.75
CA ILE A 45 -12.82 7.81 11.72
C ILE A 45 -13.27 7.90 10.27
N GLY A 46 -13.63 6.76 9.67
CA GLY A 46 -14.10 6.72 8.28
C GLY A 46 -13.67 5.46 7.53
N PRO A 47 -14.22 5.24 6.33
CA PRO A 47 -13.99 4.05 5.54
C PRO A 47 -12.70 4.17 4.70
N TYR A 48 -11.56 4.38 5.34
CA TYR A 48 -10.28 4.45 4.63
C TYR A 48 -9.11 4.04 5.52
N CYS A 49 -8.13 3.39 4.88
CA CYS A 49 -6.85 3.00 5.46
C CYS A 49 -5.73 3.72 4.69
N PRO A 50 -5.20 4.84 5.19
CA PRO A 50 -4.21 5.66 4.48
C PRO A 50 -2.92 4.93 4.12
N ILE A 51 -2.57 3.87 4.83
CA ILE A 51 -1.36 3.09 4.56
C ILE A 51 -1.40 2.44 3.15
N TYR A 52 -2.58 1.98 2.69
CA TYR A 52 -2.74 1.42 1.34
C TYR A 52 -2.60 2.49 0.26
N GLY A 53 -3.24 3.64 0.46
CA GLY A 53 -3.09 4.79 -0.44
C GLY A 53 -1.65 5.30 -0.50
N SER A 54 -0.99 5.43 0.65
CA SER A 54 0.42 5.82 0.73
C SER A 54 1.33 4.82 0.03
N GLY A 55 1.07 3.51 0.19
CA GLY A 55 1.82 2.45 -0.47
C GLY A 55 1.75 2.55 -2.00
N ILE A 56 0.55 2.71 -2.55
CA ILE A 56 0.36 2.86 -4.01
C ILE A 56 1.02 4.12 -4.56
N VAL A 57 0.86 5.26 -3.90
CA VAL A 57 1.53 6.51 -4.30
C VAL A 57 3.04 6.33 -4.29
N PHE A 58 3.58 5.73 -3.22
CA PHE A 58 5.00 5.45 -3.10
C PHE A 58 5.51 4.56 -4.25
N ILE A 59 4.84 3.43 -4.52
CA ILE A 59 5.21 2.52 -5.60
C ILE A 59 5.18 3.26 -6.95
N THR A 60 4.10 4.00 -7.24
CA THR A 60 3.94 4.74 -8.50
C THR A 60 5.08 5.72 -8.71
N VAL A 61 5.42 6.51 -7.69
CA VAL A 61 6.52 7.48 -7.76
C VAL A 61 7.87 6.77 -7.91
N MET A 62 8.13 5.73 -7.15
CA MET A 62 9.40 4.99 -7.22
C MET A 62 9.59 4.30 -8.56
N VAL A 63 8.55 3.67 -9.10
CA VAL A 63 8.59 3.06 -10.43
C VAL A 63 8.87 4.12 -11.49
N SER A 64 8.22 5.28 -11.42
CA SER A 64 8.46 6.39 -12.36
C SER A 64 9.89 6.92 -12.32
N ILE A 65 10.50 6.99 -11.12
CA ILE A 65 11.87 7.50 -10.95
C ILE A 65 12.91 6.47 -11.39
N LEU A 66 12.75 5.21 -10.96
CA LEU A 66 13.80 4.19 -11.09
C LEU A 66 13.79 3.46 -12.43
N SER A 67 12.63 3.29 -13.05
CA SER A 67 12.50 2.51 -14.28
C SER A 67 12.25 3.35 -15.54
N GLY A 68 12.09 4.66 -15.39
CA GLY A 68 11.74 5.50 -16.53
C GLY A 68 10.41 5.05 -17.16
N MET A 69 10.39 4.94 -18.50
CA MET A 69 9.20 4.52 -19.26
C MET A 69 9.08 2.99 -19.40
N GLU A 70 10.11 2.23 -19.08
CA GLU A 70 10.15 0.77 -19.24
C GLU A 70 10.38 0.08 -17.89
N SER A 71 9.31 -0.04 -17.09
CA SER A 71 9.38 -0.86 -15.87
C SER A 71 9.17 -2.34 -16.21
N SER A 72 10.13 -3.17 -15.87
CA SER A 72 9.92 -4.61 -15.89
C SER A 72 9.07 -5.05 -14.70
N VAL A 73 8.32 -6.15 -14.87
CA VAL A 73 7.53 -6.77 -13.78
C VAL A 73 8.39 -7.06 -12.55
N GLY A 74 9.62 -7.55 -12.75
CA GLY A 74 10.56 -7.82 -11.68
C GLY A 74 10.99 -6.59 -10.90
N THR A 75 11.20 -5.46 -11.58
CA THR A 75 11.54 -4.18 -10.93
C THR A 75 10.36 -3.68 -10.10
N THR A 76 9.16 -3.69 -10.65
CA THR A 76 7.94 -3.26 -9.94
C THR A 76 7.67 -4.14 -8.72
N PHE A 77 7.82 -5.46 -8.86
CA PHE A 77 7.69 -6.38 -7.73
C PHE A 77 8.69 -6.06 -6.62
N SER A 78 9.97 -5.89 -6.96
CA SER A 78 11.04 -5.58 -6.00
C SER A 78 10.81 -4.26 -5.27
N ILE A 79 10.40 -3.22 -5.98
CA ILE A 79 10.06 -1.92 -5.40
C ILE A 79 8.87 -2.05 -4.46
N SER A 80 7.83 -2.76 -4.85
CA SER A 80 6.63 -2.98 -4.03
C SER A 80 6.95 -3.80 -2.79
N PHE A 81 7.71 -4.87 -2.93
CA PHE A 81 8.11 -5.75 -1.83
C PHE A 81 8.95 -5.00 -0.78
N ILE A 82 10.04 -4.38 -1.22
CA ILE A 82 10.97 -3.69 -0.32
C ILE A 82 10.38 -2.38 0.18
N GLY A 83 9.84 -1.57 -0.72
CA GLY A 83 9.34 -0.23 -0.39
C GLY A 83 8.14 -0.26 0.53
N CYS A 84 7.15 -1.11 0.27
CA CYS A 84 6.00 -1.26 1.16
C CYS A 84 6.41 -1.89 2.50
N GLY A 85 7.42 -2.77 2.51
CA GLY A 85 7.97 -3.31 3.75
C GLY A 85 8.60 -2.24 4.64
N ILE A 86 9.38 -1.35 4.05
CA ILE A 86 9.97 -0.20 4.76
C ILE A 86 8.87 0.74 5.27
N LEU A 87 7.89 1.04 4.43
CA LEU A 87 6.75 1.89 4.79
C LEU A 87 5.95 1.28 5.96
N GLU A 88 5.61 0.01 5.87
CA GLU A 88 4.86 -0.71 6.91
C GLU A 88 5.63 -0.74 8.23
N TYR A 89 6.93 -1.01 8.17
CA TYR A 89 7.78 -1.00 9.34
C TYR A 89 7.86 0.40 9.99
N ALA A 90 8.08 1.43 9.19
CA ALA A 90 8.18 2.82 9.64
C ALA A 90 6.86 3.31 10.29
N VAL A 91 5.73 3.02 9.65
CA VAL A 91 4.40 3.36 10.18
C VAL A 91 4.13 2.62 11.49
N SER A 92 4.39 1.32 11.56
CA SER A 92 4.25 0.53 12.79
C SER A 92 5.11 1.10 13.93
N TYR A 93 6.37 1.41 13.63
CA TYR A 93 7.29 2.00 14.60
C TYR A 93 6.80 3.37 15.11
N TYR A 94 6.38 4.23 14.17
CA TYR A 94 5.85 5.56 14.52
C TYR A 94 4.60 5.49 15.37
N LEU A 95 3.64 4.65 15.01
CA LEU A 95 2.39 4.49 15.74
C LEU A 95 2.63 3.95 17.16
N GLU A 96 3.50 2.96 17.29
CA GLU A 96 3.86 2.42 18.61
C GLU A 96 4.55 3.48 19.48
N LYS A 97 5.49 4.23 18.93
CA LYS A 97 6.18 5.33 19.64
C LYS A 97 5.22 6.45 20.04
N ARG A 98 4.30 6.83 19.17
CA ARG A 98 3.42 7.99 19.39
C ARG A 98 2.20 7.67 20.26
N PHE A 99 1.64 6.48 20.10
CA PHE A 99 0.38 6.09 20.74
C PHE A 99 0.54 4.93 21.74
N HIS A 100 1.75 4.39 21.90
CA HIS A 100 2.07 3.27 22.81
C HIS A 100 1.21 2.03 22.54
N ALA A 101 0.77 1.82 21.30
CA ALA A 101 -0.07 0.71 20.88
C ALA A 101 0.36 0.21 19.50
N ARG A 102 0.27 -1.11 19.31
CA ARG A 102 0.46 -1.75 18.00
C ARG A 102 -0.89 -1.95 17.34
N TRP A 103 -1.04 -1.44 16.11
CA TRP A 103 -2.24 -1.66 15.30
C TRP A 103 -2.28 -3.05 14.68
N TRP A 104 -1.11 -3.62 14.46
CA TRP A 104 -0.93 -5.01 14.02
C TRP A 104 0.32 -5.59 14.66
N ASP A 105 0.34 -6.91 14.81
CA ASP A 105 1.47 -7.64 15.37
C ASP A 105 1.62 -8.99 14.67
N TYR A 106 2.76 -9.19 14.01
CA TYR A 106 3.12 -10.42 13.31
C TYR A 106 4.10 -11.29 14.11
N SER A 107 4.25 -11.08 15.41
CA SER A 107 5.20 -11.82 16.26
C SER A 107 5.03 -13.34 16.20
N THR A 108 3.80 -13.81 15.94
CA THR A 108 3.47 -15.24 15.82
C THR A 108 3.71 -15.80 14.42
N LYS A 109 4.04 -14.95 13.44
CA LYS A 109 4.25 -15.36 12.05
C LYS A 109 5.71 -15.71 11.79
N PRO A 110 5.99 -16.70 10.92
CA PRO A 110 7.37 -17.05 10.56
C PRO A 110 8.03 -15.91 9.76
N MET A 111 9.33 -15.75 9.93
CA MET A 111 10.11 -14.72 9.21
C MET A 111 9.53 -13.31 9.35
N ASN A 112 9.10 -12.96 10.58
CA ASN A 112 8.74 -11.59 10.91
C ASN A 112 9.99 -10.80 11.37
N LEU A 113 9.94 -9.48 11.20
CA LEU A 113 10.96 -8.57 11.73
C LEU A 113 10.31 -7.69 12.81
N HIS A 114 10.68 -7.94 14.06
CA HIS A 114 10.16 -7.25 15.26
C HIS A 114 8.62 -7.25 15.38
N GLY A 115 7.94 -8.24 14.78
CA GLY A 115 6.49 -8.30 14.70
C GLY A 115 5.84 -7.19 13.85
N ARG A 116 6.62 -6.35 13.16
CA ARG A 116 6.14 -5.18 12.40
C ARG A 116 5.86 -5.49 10.95
N ILE A 117 6.67 -6.36 10.36
CA ILE A 117 6.53 -6.86 8.99
C ILE A 117 6.68 -8.37 8.97
N TRP A 118 6.12 -9.00 7.95
CA TRP A 118 6.14 -10.44 7.77
C TRP A 118 6.27 -10.78 6.28
N ILE A 119 7.10 -11.78 5.97
CA ILE A 119 7.42 -12.16 4.59
C ILE A 119 6.18 -12.42 3.72
N GLY A 120 5.15 -13.07 4.28
CA GLY A 120 3.90 -13.33 3.55
C GLY A 120 3.19 -12.05 3.12
N ASN A 121 3.18 -11.04 3.98
CA ASN A 121 2.58 -9.74 3.66
C ASN A 121 3.42 -8.97 2.62
N LEU A 122 4.74 -9.06 2.70
CA LEU A 122 5.64 -8.45 1.71
C LEU A 122 5.46 -9.06 0.31
N ILE A 123 5.26 -10.38 0.22
CA ILE A 123 4.95 -11.07 -1.05
C ILE A 123 3.61 -10.56 -1.60
N LEU A 124 2.59 -10.42 -0.76
CA LEU A 124 1.30 -9.86 -1.15
C LEU A 124 1.42 -8.42 -1.65
N PHE A 125 2.23 -7.60 -1.02
CA PHE A 125 2.53 -6.24 -1.49
C PHE A 125 3.24 -6.26 -2.84
N GLY A 126 4.20 -7.16 -3.04
CA GLY A 126 4.90 -7.34 -4.31
C GLY A 126 3.94 -7.69 -5.44
N ILE A 127 3.09 -8.69 -5.24
CA ILE A 127 2.09 -9.14 -6.22
C ILE A 127 1.06 -8.05 -6.46
N GLY A 128 0.46 -7.51 -5.39
CA GLY A 128 -0.57 -6.48 -5.48
C GLY A 128 -0.08 -5.21 -6.16
N GLY A 129 1.09 -4.72 -5.78
CA GLY A 129 1.72 -3.55 -6.39
C GLY A 129 2.00 -3.75 -7.87
N THR A 130 2.52 -4.92 -8.25
CA THR A 130 2.74 -5.26 -9.67
C THR A 130 1.44 -5.25 -10.46
N LEU A 131 0.40 -5.92 -9.95
CA LEU A 131 -0.90 -5.97 -10.63
C LEU A 131 -1.50 -4.57 -10.81
N VAL A 132 -1.42 -3.71 -9.81
CA VAL A 132 -1.95 -2.35 -9.90
C VAL A 132 -1.17 -1.51 -10.92
N ILE A 133 0.15 -1.56 -10.89
CA ILE A 133 0.98 -0.78 -11.82
C ILE A 133 0.77 -1.27 -13.26
N GLU A 134 0.70 -2.56 -13.50
CA GLU A 134 0.41 -3.12 -14.83
C GLU A 134 -0.99 -2.70 -15.32
N ALA A 135 -2.00 -2.77 -14.46
CA ALA A 135 -3.36 -2.34 -14.81
C ALA A 135 -3.43 -0.85 -15.14
N VAL A 136 -2.75 0.00 -14.36
CA VAL A 136 -2.67 1.46 -14.60
C VAL A 136 -1.94 1.75 -15.91
N SER A 137 -0.78 1.10 -16.15
CA SER A 137 -0.01 1.26 -17.39
C SER A 137 -0.84 0.84 -18.62
N TYR A 138 -1.56 -0.27 -18.54
CA TYR A 138 -2.43 -0.76 -19.60
C TYR A 138 -3.57 0.22 -19.92
N THR A 139 -4.16 0.83 -18.91
CA THR A 139 -5.22 1.84 -19.07
C THR A 139 -4.70 3.10 -19.75
N HIS A 140 -3.50 3.55 -19.40
CA HIS A 140 -2.86 4.71 -20.04
C HIS A 140 -2.47 4.46 -21.50
N LEU A 141 -2.07 3.25 -21.86
CA LEU A 141 -1.73 2.91 -23.24
C LEU A 141 -2.94 2.79 -24.17
N ARG A 142 -4.15 2.62 -23.62
CA ARG A 142 -5.41 2.56 -24.38
C ARG A 142 -6.18 3.87 -24.44
N ALA A 143 -5.81 4.82 -23.64
CA ALA A 143 -6.36 6.16 -23.68
C ALA A 143 -5.55 7.09 -24.58
#